data_aa0e4df083de5604e5d812a90c6b65b0
#
_entry.id   aa0e4df083de5604e5d812a90c6b65b0
#
_cell.length_a   1.000
_cell.length_b   1.000
_cell.length_c   1.000
_cell.angle_alpha   90.00
_cell.angle_beta   90.00
_cell.angle_gamma   90.00
#
_symmetry.space_group_name_H-M   'P 1'
#
loop_
_entity.id
_entity.type
_entity.pdbx_description
1 polymer ?
#
loop_
_entity_poly.entity_id
_entity_poly.type
_entity_poly.pdbx_seq_one_letter_code
_entity_poly.pdbx_strand_id
1 'polypeptide(L)'
;AARLGIGATIFAENAIEFHLRFAEPPLHKAPAARIGRQMKKPTWIVQKERDKRAAAAETIWLFGIHAVRDALLNPKRVKLRLLVTKNACDRLGEAIAEAGLEPELVDPRKFSAPIDPQSVHQGAALEVKALDWGPLNEVAAVRPGEAPVILLLDRVTDPHNVGAILRSAEVFGAAAVIAPHRHSAPETGALAKTASGALERQPYLRVQNLADTMERLKTMGYFIFGLDGEAEATLEATLGHHKGPTALVLGAEGPGLRDRTKDTCDALVKISAAGGFGSLNVSNAAAVGLYAVTCR
;
A
#
# COMPACT_ATOMS: atom_id res chain seq x y z
N ALA A 1 20.34 18.14 -58.46
CA ALA A 1 20.81 17.19 -59.47
C ALA A 1 20.33 15.78 -59.07
N ALA A 2 19.41 15.33 -59.79
CA ALA A 2 19.25 14.15 -60.67
C ALA A 2 19.00 12.85 -59.91
N ARG A 3 17.83 12.33 -60.01
CA ARG A 3 17.12 11.54 -61.05
C ARG A 3 17.37 10.04 -60.94
N LEU A 4 16.24 9.36 -60.88
CA LEU A 4 15.60 8.32 -61.69
C LEU A 4 15.90 6.90 -61.18
N GLY A 5 15.04 5.89 -61.19
CA GLY A 5 13.74 5.74 -61.79
C GLY A 5 13.41 4.25 -61.85
N ILE A 6 12.13 3.93 -61.74
CA ILE A 6 11.34 3.03 -62.58
C ILE A 6 11.76 1.55 -62.70
N GLY A 7 10.76 0.68 -62.52
CA GLY A 7 10.71 -0.64 -63.09
C GLY A 7 9.65 -1.57 -62.49
N ALA A 8 8.39 -1.38 -62.88
CA ALA A 8 7.34 -2.43 -62.81
C ALA A 8 7.45 -3.34 -64.00
N THR A 9 7.07 -4.62 -63.88
CA THR A 9 6.47 -5.48 -64.91
C THR A 9 6.21 -6.85 -64.31
N ILE A 10 4.95 -7.19 -64.04
CA ILE A 10 4.02 -8.07 -64.72
C ILE A 10 4.66 -9.30 -65.38
N PHE A 11 4.27 -10.50 -65.01
CA PHE A 11 3.79 -11.57 -65.90
C PHE A 11 2.94 -12.58 -65.14
N ALA A 12 1.81 -12.84 -65.78
CA ALA A 12 0.75 -13.78 -65.39
C ALA A 12 0.97 -15.19 -66.02
N GLU A 13 0.11 -16.09 -65.55
CA GLU A 13 -0.32 -17.31 -66.22
C GLU A 13 0.57 -18.58 -66.16
N ASN A 14 0.12 -19.63 -65.49
CA ASN A 14 -0.58 -20.72 -66.15
C ASN A 14 -1.11 -21.74 -65.12
N ALA A 15 -2.39 -22.01 -65.29
CA ALA A 15 -3.14 -23.08 -64.63
C ALA A 15 -2.77 -24.46 -65.22
N ILE A 16 -2.62 -25.48 -64.40
CA ILE A 16 -2.93 -26.87 -64.80
C ILE A 16 -3.67 -27.54 -63.63
N GLU A 17 -4.95 -27.85 -63.90
CA GLU A 17 -5.81 -28.72 -63.10
C GLU A 17 -5.23 -30.13 -63.06
N PHE A 18 -5.18 -30.75 -61.87
CA PHE A 18 -5.18 -32.19 -61.72
C PHE A 18 -6.18 -32.57 -60.61
N HIS A 19 -7.37 -33.00 -61.10
CA HIS A 19 -8.34 -33.67 -60.26
C HIS A 19 -7.82 -35.05 -59.86
N LEU A 20 -7.55 -35.26 -58.59
CA LEU A 20 -7.55 -36.60 -58.00
C LEU A 20 -8.58 -36.63 -56.87
N ARG A 21 -9.71 -37.32 -57.16
CA ARG A 21 -10.70 -37.72 -56.17
C ARG A 21 -10.06 -38.72 -55.22
N PHE A 22 -9.90 -38.33 -53.96
CA PHE A 22 -9.80 -39.26 -52.86
C PHE A 22 -11.08 -39.16 -52.04
N ALA A 23 -11.82 -40.28 -51.97
CA ALA A 23 -12.99 -40.44 -51.11
C ALA A 23 -12.54 -40.40 -49.66
N GLU A 24 -13.10 -39.48 -48.89
CA GLU A 24 -12.93 -39.45 -47.45
C GLU A 24 -13.74 -40.59 -46.79
N PRO A 25 -13.15 -41.33 -45.83
CA PRO A 25 -13.92 -42.28 -45.03
C PRO A 25 -14.82 -41.54 -44.02
N PRO A 26 -15.95 -42.10 -43.61
CA PRO A 26 -16.88 -41.42 -42.70
C PRO A 26 -16.26 -41.19 -41.34
N LEU A 27 -16.28 -39.94 -40.90
CA LEU A 27 -15.92 -39.52 -39.54
C LEU A 27 -16.84 -40.20 -38.53
N HIS A 28 -16.32 -41.21 -37.84
CA HIS A 28 -16.89 -41.69 -36.60
C HIS A 28 -16.87 -40.56 -35.56
N LYS A 29 -18.07 -40.06 -35.20
CA LYS A 29 -18.24 -39.15 -34.05
C LYS A 29 -17.75 -39.85 -32.80
N ALA A 30 -16.60 -39.43 -32.29
CA ALA A 30 -16.15 -39.80 -30.96
C ALA A 30 -17.19 -39.33 -29.92
N PRO A 31 -17.49 -40.13 -28.90
CA PRO A 31 -18.44 -39.73 -27.87
C PRO A 31 -17.84 -38.52 -27.10
N ALA A 32 -18.66 -37.47 -26.93
CA ALA A 32 -18.33 -36.29 -26.18
C ALA A 32 -17.81 -36.68 -24.78
N ALA A 33 -16.59 -36.27 -24.48
CA ALA A 33 -15.99 -36.45 -23.17
C ALA A 33 -16.94 -35.82 -22.13
N ARG A 34 -17.44 -36.64 -21.20
CA ARG A 34 -18.17 -36.18 -20.03
C ARG A 34 -17.28 -35.19 -19.27
N ILE A 35 -17.64 -33.91 -19.34
CA ILE A 35 -17.09 -32.86 -18.47
C ILE A 35 -17.34 -33.33 -17.05
N GLY A 36 -16.28 -33.69 -16.36
CA GLY A 36 -16.34 -34.17 -14.99
C GLY A 36 -17.04 -33.11 -14.12
N ARG A 37 -18.18 -33.49 -13.54
CA ARG A 37 -18.92 -32.72 -12.56
C ARG A 37 -17.93 -32.45 -11.40
N GLN A 38 -17.35 -31.25 -11.32
CA GLN A 38 -16.56 -30.86 -10.16
C GLN A 38 -17.43 -31.05 -8.92
N MET A 39 -17.10 -32.04 -8.12
CA MET A 39 -17.78 -32.28 -6.84
C MET A 39 -17.60 -31.04 -5.99
N LYS A 40 -18.70 -30.39 -5.61
CA LYS A 40 -18.67 -29.26 -4.67
C LYS A 40 -18.02 -29.74 -3.38
N LYS A 41 -16.97 -29.06 -2.94
CA LYS A 41 -16.32 -29.36 -1.65
C LYS A 41 -17.39 -29.40 -0.55
N PRO A 42 -17.34 -30.35 0.39
CA PRO A 42 -18.23 -30.40 1.53
C PRO A 42 -18.24 -29.08 2.30
N THR A 43 -19.40 -28.68 2.81
CA THR A 43 -19.59 -27.39 3.50
C THR A 43 -18.63 -27.17 4.66
N TRP A 44 -18.30 -28.22 5.40
CA TRP A 44 -17.33 -28.16 6.51
C TRP A 44 -15.89 -27.87 6.03
N ILE A 45 -15.48 -28.35 4.86
CA ILE A 45 -14.18 -28.01 4.25
C ILE A 45 -14.16 -26.54 3.85
N VAL A 46 -15.26 -26.07 3.20
CA VAL A 46 -15.38 -24.66 2.80
C VAL A 46 -15.36 -23.75 4.03
N GLN A 47 -16.08 -24.16 5.10
CA GLN A 47 -16.09 -23.41 6.35
C GLN A 47 -14.69 -23.39 6.99
N LYS A 48 -14.02 -24.53 7.09
CA LYS A 48 -12.65 -24.64 7.63
C LYS A 48 -11.62 -23.83 6.81
N GLU A 49 -11.74 -23.83 5.47
CA GLU A 49 -10.91 -22.98 4.60
C GLU A 49 -11.23 -21.49 4.81
N ARG A 50 -12.49 -21.14 5.06
CA ARG A 50 -12.94 -19.77 5.34
C ARG A 50 -12.47 -19.30 6.71
N ASP A 51 -12.58 -20.13 7.73
CA ASP A 51 -12.11 -19.85 9.08
C ASP A 51 -10.59 -19.74 9.13
N LYS A 52 -9.88 -20.62 8.38
CA LYS A 52 -8.43 -20.54 8.22
C LYS A 52 -7.98 -19.28 7.46
N ARG A 53 -8.75 -18.84 6.45
CA ARG A 53 -8.51 -17.58 5.75
C ARG A 53 -8.85 -16.37 6.62
N ALA A 54 -9.89 -16.43 7.43
CA ALA A 54 -10.25 -15.37 8.38
C ALA A 54 -9.17 -15.26 9.48
N ALA A 55 -8.73 -16.38 10.05
CA ALA A 55 -7.64 -16.40 11.02
C ALA A 55 -6.30 -15.92 10.43
N ALA A 56 -6.01 -16.29 9.17
CA ALA A 56 -4.83 -15.79 8.45
C ALA A 56 -4.96 -14.30 8.04
N ALA A 57 -6.18 -13.78 7.93
CA ALA A 57 -6.42 -12.35 7.69
C ALA A 57 -6.21 -11.49 8.96
N GLU A 58 -6.13 -12.12 10.13
CA GLU A 58 -5.83 -11.44 11.40
C GLU A 58 -4.32 -11.33 11.69
N THR A 59 -3.47 -12.04 10.95
CA THR A 59 -2.03 -12.03 11.19
C THR A 59 -1.24 -11.49 9.99
N ILE A 60 -0.11 -10.88 10.28
CA ILE A 60 0.78 -10.23 9.33
C ILE A 60 2.18 -10.79 9.54
N TRP A 61 2.91 -11.06 8.45
CA TRP A 61 4.31 -11.39 8.50
C TRP A 61 5.17 -10.16 8.21
N LEU A 62 5.79 -9.64 9.24
CA LEU A 62 6.82 -8.61 9.13
C LEU A 62 8.15 -9.27 8.78
N PHE A 63 8.98 -8.62 7.95
CA PHE A 63 10.27 -9.17 7.57
C PHE A 63 11.35 -8.09 7.41
N GLY A 64 12.61 -8.53 7.53
CA GLY A 64 13.78 -7.66 7.55
C GLY A 64 14.16 -7.22 8.97
N ILE A 65 15.47 -7.09 9.19
CA ILE A 65 16.05 -6.91 10.54
C ILE A 65 15.45 -5.71 11.28
N HIS A 66 15.33 -4.55 10.64
CA HIS A 66 14.84 -3.34 11.31
C HIS A 66 13.35 -3.44 11.67
N ALA A 67 12.51 -3.87 10.72
CA ALA A 67 11.08 -4.01 10.99
C ALA A 67 10.79 -5.05 12.07
N VAL A 68 11.50 -6.19 12.05
CA VAL A 68 11.37 -7.24 13.05
C VAL A 68 11.87 -6.77 14.41
N ARG A 69 13.02 -6.09 14.47
CA ARG A 69 13.55 -5.55 15.73
C ARG A 69 12.58 -4.59 16.39
N ASP A 70 12.09 -3.62 15.64
CA ASP A 70 11.21 -2.59 16.19
C ASP A 70 9.85 -3.18 16.62
N ALA A 71 9.34 -4.19 15.91
CA ALA A 71 8.15 -4.92 16.32
C ALA A 71 8.38 -5.81 17.57
N LEU A 72 9.57 -6.39 17.72
CA LEU A 72 9.95 -7.13 18.95
C LEU A 72 9.97 -6.21 20.16
N LEU A 73 10.52 -5.01 20.03
CA LEU A 73 10.64 -4.02 21.10
C LEU A 73 9.32 -3.29 21.40
N ASN A 74 8.32 -3.36 20.49
CA ASN A 74 7.04 -2.70 20.74
C ASN A 74 6.17 -3.51 21.72
N PRO A 75 5.89 -3.00 22.94
CA PRO A 75 5.07 -3.72 23.91
C PRO A 75 3.60 -3.84 23.51
N LYS A 76 3.11 -2.98 22.59
CA LYS A 76 1.73 -3.03 22.09
C LYS A 76 1.55 -4.07 20.98
N ARG A 77 2.63 -4.55 20.37
CA ARG A 77 2.58 -5.53 19.28
C ARG A 77 2.36 -6.94 19.82
N VAL A 78 1.27 -7.58 19.42
CA VAL A 78 1.05 -9.01 19.70
C VAL A 78 1.92 -9.82 18.76
N LYS A 79 2.96 -10.45 19.30
CA LYS A 79 3.94 -11.27 18.61
C LYS A 79 3.53 -12.73 18.73
N LEU A 80 3.53 -13.47 17.62
CA LEU A 80 3.02 -14.85 17.57
C LEU A 80 4.14 -15.86 17.31
N ARG A 81 4.98 -15.61 16.30
CA ARG A 81 6.00 -16.55 15.85
C ARG A 81 7.17 -15.84 15.20
N LEU A 82 8.38 -16.18 15.58
CA LEU A 82 9.61 -15.59 15.05
C LEU A 82 10.46 -16.64 14.34
N LEU A 83 10.66 -16.48 13.03
CA LEU A 83 11.55 -17.28 12.21
C LEU A 83 12.83 -16.50 11.94
N VAL A 84 13.98 -17.05 12.33
CA VAL A 84 15.28 -16.41 12.13
C VAL A 84 16.35 -17.39 11.67
N THR A 85 17.23 -16.91 10.81
CA THR A 85 18.51 -17.61 10.57
C THR A 85 19.47 -17.34 11.73
N LYS A 86 20.51 -18.17 11.90
CA LYS A 86 21.50 -17.97 12.96
C LYS A 86 22.07 -16.55 12.97
N ASN A 87 22.49 -16.03 11.82
CA ASN A 87 23.04 -14.67 11.71
C ASN A 87 22.00 -13.59 12.10
N ALA A 88 20.73 -13.76 11.71
CA ALA A 88 19.67 -12.82 12.09
C ALA A 88 19.34 -12.93 13.59
N CYS A 89 19.37 -14.14 14.17
CA CYS A 89 19.21 -14.36 15.60
C CYS A 89 20.29 -13.62 16.41
N ASP A 90 21.56 -13.74 15.99
CA ASP A 90 22.68 -13.05 16.65
C ASP A 90 22.51 -11.53 16.61
N ARG A 91 22.04 -10.98 15.49
CA ARG A 91 21.78 -9.53 15.31
C ARG A 91 20.58 -9.00 16.08
N LEU A 92 19.61 -9.85 16.37
CA LEU A 92 18.35 -9.49 17.06
C LEU A 92 18.36 -9.93 18.53
N GLY A 93 19.46 -10.48 19.04
CA GLY A 93 19.53 -11.15 20.34
C GLY A 93 18.97 -10.32 21.50
N GLU A 94 19.33 -9.04 21.58
CA GLU A 94 18.81 -8.12 22.61
C GLU A 94 17.29 -7.94 22.49
N ALA A 95 16.78 -7.69 21.29
CA ALA A 95 15.35 -7.48 21.04
C ALA A 95 14.53 -8.77 21.28
N ILE A 96 15.09 -9.93 20.95
CA ILE A 96 14.48 -11.23 21.23
C ILE A 96 14.39 -11.47 22.74
N ALA A 97 15.45 -11.20 23.46
CA ALA A 97 15.50 -11.35 24.93
C ALA A 97 14.48 -10.42 25.61
N GLU A 98 14.40 -9.15 25.17
CA GLU A 98 13.45 -8.19 25.71
C GLU A 98 11.99 -8.56 25.38
N ALA A 99 11.74 -9.09 24.17
CA ALA A 99 10.42 -9.54 23.77
C ALA A 99 9.95 -10.79 24.50
N GLY A 100 10.87 -11.58 25.07
CA GLY A 100 10.56 -12.86 25.70
C GLY A 100 9.97 -13.91 24.75
N LEU A 101 10.26 -13.81 23.45
CA LEU A 101 9.74 -14.71 22.41
C LEU A 101 10.83 -15.68 21.99
N GLU A 102 10.53 -16.98 22.05
CA GLU A 102 11.47 -18.01 21.63
C GLU A 102 11.59 -18.04 20.09
N PRO A 103 12.79 -17.89 19.52
CA PRO A 103 12.99 -17.87 18.08
C PRO A 103 13.07 -19.29 17.50
N GLU A 104 12.44 -19.51 16.37
CA GLU A 104 12.60 -20.72 15.55
C GLU A 104 13.77 -20.52 14.59
N LEU A 105 14.85 -21.28 14.81
CA LEU A 105 16.01 -21.24 13.91
C LEU A 105 15.71 -21.99 12.62
N VAL A 106 15.91 -21.33 11.49
CA VAL A 106 15.65 -21.87 10.16
C VAL A 106 16.89 -21.80 9.27
N ASP A 107 17.06 -22.81 8.41
CA ASP A 107 18.09 -22.78 7.37
C ASP A 107 17.75 -21.67 6.34
N PRO A 108 18.71 -20.81 5.96
CA PRO A 108 18.49 -19.78 4.93
C PRO A 108 17.92 -20.32 3.62
N ARG A 109 18.25 -21.58 3.26
CA ARG A 109 17.76 -22.23 2.04
C ARG A 109 16.33 -22.77 2.17
N LYS A 110 15.82 -22.87 3.39
CA LYS A 110 14.49 -23.43 3.73
C LYS A 110 13.65 -22.42 4.51
N PHE A 111 13.81 -21.13 4.22
CA PHE A 111 13.08 -20.09 4.91
C PHE A 111 11.58 -20.18 4.59
N SER A 112 10.79 -20.64 5.57
CA SER A 112 9.40 -21.08 5.38
C SER A 112 8.35 -20.05 5.76
N ALA A 113 8.72 -18.79 6.00
CA ALA A 113 7.74 -17.73 6.23
C ALA A 113 6.86 -17.53 4.99
N PRO A 114 5.55 -17.34 5.13
CA PRO A 114 4.64 -17.11 4.00
C PRO A 114 4.73 -15.65 3.50
N ILE A 115 5.91 -15.27 3.05
CA ILE A 115 6.25 -13.99 2.44
C ILE A 115 6.56 -14.19 0.96
N ASP A 116 6.48 -13.10 0.18
CA ASP A 116 6.85 -13.16 -1.22
C ASP A 116 8.30 -13.67 -1.37
N PRO A 117 8.55 -14.69 -2.21
CA PRO A 117 9.89 -15.25 -2.42
C PRO A 117 10.94 -14.23 -2.88
N GLN A 118 10.52 -13.15 -3.53
CA GLN A 118 11.41 -12.05 -3.94
C GLN A 118 11.68 -11.05 -2.82
N SER A 119 11.02 -11.19 -1.68
CA SER A 119 11.22 -10.29 -0.55
C SER A 119 12.60 -10.44 0.07
N VAL A 120 13.29 -9.32 0.25
CA VAL A 120 14.58 -9.28 0.95
C VAL A 120 14.33 -9.33 2.46
N HIS A 121 14.18 -10.53 3.02
CA HIS A 121 13.84 -10.75 4.43
C HIS A 121 15.05 -10.72 5.38
N GLN A 122 16.27 -10.71 4.86
CA GLN A 122 17.50 -10.64 5.67
C GLN A 122 17.63 -11.73 6.75
N GLY A 123 16.95 -12.85 6.56
CA GLY A 123 16.94 -13.98 7.49
C GLY A 123 16.04 -13.80 8.70
N ALA A 124 15.13 -12.81 8.73
CA ALA A 124 14.20 -12.60 9.83
C ALA A 124 12.77 -12.37 9.33
N ALA A 125 11.81 -13.07 9.94
CA ALA A 125 10.38 -12.84 9.76
C ALA A 125 9.64 -13.07 11.08
N LEU A 126 8.69 -12.20 11.39
CA LEU A 126 7.90 -12.21 12.61
C LEU A 126 6.41 -12.19 12.26
N GLU A 127 5.68 -13.17 12.73
CA GLU A 127 4.22 -13.21 12.66
C GLU A 127 3.64 -12.39 13.80
N VAL A 128 2.76 -11.44 13.46
CA VAL A 128 2.17 -10.49 14.41
C VAL A 128 0.68 -10.28 14.11
N LYS A 129 -0.06 -9.74 15.08
CA LYS A 129 -1.36 -9.10 14.81
C LYS A 129 -1.16 -7.65 14.38
N ALA A 130 -2.11 -7.10 13.60
CA ALA A 130 -2.16 -5.68 13.31
C ALA A 130 -2.20 -4.85 14.60
N LEU A 131 -1.59 -3.65 14.58
CA LEU A 131 -1.67 -2.74 15.73
C LEU A 131 -3.07 -2.14 15.84
N ASP A 132 -3.61 -2.17 17.04
CA ASP A 132 -4.78 -1.39 17.40
C ASP A 132 -4.33 -0.05 17.99
N TRP A 133 -4.56 1.02 17.26
CA TRP A 133 -4.23 2.37 17.68
C TRP A 133 -5.36 3.06 18.46
N GLY A 134 -6.48 2.38 18.63
CA GLY A 134 -7.68 2.93 19.24
C GLY A 134 -8.56 3.76 18.29
N PRO A 135 -9.62 4.34 18.81
CA PRO A 135 -10.61 5.07 18.02
C PRO A 135 -10.09 6.45 17.58
N LEU A 136 -10.62 6.96 16.46
CA LEU A 136 -10.25 8.23 15.87
C LEU A 136 -10.27 9.41 16.86
N ASN A 137 -11.29 9.49 17.71
CA ASN A 137 -11.44 10.57 18.68
C ASN A 137 -10.36 10.61 19.77
N GLU A 138 -9.68 9.51 20.02
CA GLU A 138 -8.55 9.45 20.96
C GLU A 138 -7.24 9.80 20.24
N VAL A 139 -7.02 9.20 19.07
CA VAL A 139 -5.77 9.39 18.30
C VAL A 139 -5.69 10.80 17.71
N ALA A 140 -6.81 11.36 17.29
CA ALA A 140 -6.91 12.71 16.71
C ALA A 140 -7.38 13.76 17.72
N ALA A 141 -7.29 13.49 19.02
CA ALA A 141 -7.73 14.45 20.05
C ALA A 141 -6.92 15.76 19.97
N VAL A 142 -7.64 16.88 19.96
CA VAL A 142 -7.06 18.23 20.04
C VAL A 142 -7.08 18.68 21.49
N ARG A 143 -5.89 18.91 22.07
CA ARG A 143 -5.77 19.44 23.43
C ARG A 143 -5.57 20.96 23.40
N PRO A 144 -5.97 21.66 24.46
CA PRO A 144 -5.76 23.10 24.54
C PRO A 144 -4.29 23.50 24.28
N GLY A 145 -4.08 24.39 23.32
CA GLY A 145 -2.75 24.86 22.94
C GLY A 145 -1.98 23.96 21.95
N GLU A 146 -2.54 22.84 21.55
CA GLU A 146 -1.95 21.95 20.54
C GLU A 146 -2.56 22.19 19.15
N ALA A 147 -1.74 22.05 18.12
CA ALA A 147 -2.15 22.09 16.71
C ALA A 147 -1.68 20.80 16.01
N PRO A 148 -2.29 19.65 16.33
CA PRO A 148 -1.87 18.38 15.75
C PRO A 148 -2.07 18.35 14.23
N VAL A 149 -1.18 17.60 13.57
CA VAL A 149 -1.23 17.39 12.11
C VAL A 149 -1.61 15.95 11.82
N ILE A 150 -2.55 15.75 10.89
CA ILE A 150 -2.98 14.44 10.40
C ILE A 150 -2.78 14.36 8.89
N LEU A 151 -2.34 13.20 8.42
CA LEU A 151 -2.35 12.87 7.00
C LEU A 151 -3.54 11.98 6.65
N LEU A 152 -4.22 12.28 5.56
CA LEU A 152 -5.31 11.49 4.98
C LEU A 152 -4.89 11.03 3.59
N LEU A 153 -4.97 9.73 3.34
CA LEU A 153 -4.54 9.12 2.08
C LEU A 153 -5.74 8.67 1.26
N ASP A 154 -6.02 9.35 0.15
CA ASP A 154 -7.13 9.00 -0.75
C ASP A 154 -6.64 8.04 -1.85
N ARG A 155 -6.85 6.73 -1.65
CA ARG A 155 -6.50 5.66 -2.61
C ARG A 155 -5.00 5.54 -2.92
N VAL A 156 -4.15 5.83 -1.96
CA VAL A 156 -2.72 5.53 -2.06
C VAL A 156 -2.53 4.03 -1.77
N THR A 157 -2.28 3.24 -2.82
CA THR A 157 -2.30 1.77 -2.76
C THR A 157 -0.91 1.15 -2.67
N ASP A 158 0.12 1.85 -3.09
CA ASP A 158 1.49 1.33 -3.06
C ASP A 158 2.03 1.32 -1.62
N PRO A 159 2.40 0.14 -1.08
CA PRO A 159 2.97 0.02 0.25
C PRO A 159 4.32 0.75 0.42
N HIS A 160 5.07 0.95 -0.68
CA HIS A 160 6.31 1.71 -0.63
C HIS A 160 6.06 3.19 -0.37
N ASN A 161 5.09 3.78 -1.05
CA ASN A 161 4.69 5.16 -0.81
C ASN A 161 4.12 5.33 0.60
N VAL A 162 3.21 4.46 1.03
CA VAL A 162 2.63 4.54 2.38
C VAL A 162 3.69 4.37 3.46
N GLY A 163 4.64 3.44 3.28
CA GLY A 163 5.75 3.26 4.23
C GLY A 163 6.65 4.50 4.33
N ALA A 164 6.97 5.15 3.20
CA ALA A 164 7.72 6.40 3.19
C ALA A 164 6.94 7.56 3.83
N ILE A 165 5.62 7.62 3.61
CA ILE A 165 4.73 8.60 4.27
C ILE A 165 4.73 8.40 5.78
N LEU A 166 4.63 7.17 6.28
CA LEU A 166 4.67 6.87 7.71
C LEU A 166 5.99 7.33 8.35
N ARG A 167 7.12 7.13 7.67
CA ARG A 167 8.43 7.65 8.16
C ARG A 167 8.44 9.17 8.25
N SER A 168 7.96 9.85 7.23
CA SER A 168 7.87 11.31 7.22
C SER A 168 6.91 11.81 8.31
N ALA A 169 5.77 11.14 8.48
CA ALA A 169 4.79 11.44 9.53
C ALA A 169 5.40 11.32 10.94
N GLU A 170 6.16 10.27 11.21
CA GLU A 170 6.87 10.08 12.48
C GLU A 170 7.90 11.20 12.70
N VAL A 171 8.73 11.49 11.70
CA VAL A 171 9.79 12.51 11.79
C VAL A 171 9.23 13.90 12.07
N PHE A 172 8.11 14.25 11.45
CA PHE A 172 7.46 15.55 11.61
C PHE A 172 6.40 15.58 12.72
N GLY A 173 6.25 14.49 13.50
CA GLY A 173 5.35 14.45 14.64
C GLY A 173 3.87 14.50 14.29
N ALA A 174 3.48 13.95 13.15
CA ALA A 174 2.06 13.84 12.80
C ALA A 174 1.33 12.93 13.82
N ALA A 175 0.12 13.32 14.24
CA ALA A 175 -0.67 12.56 15.19
C ALA A 175 -1.14 11.21 14.60
N ALA A 176 -1.46 11.18 13.31
CA ALA A 176 -1.85 9.95 12.62
C ALA A 176 -1.69 10.06 11.10
N VAL A 177 -1.60 8.89 10.47
CA VAL A 177 -1.87 8.69 9.04
C VAL A 177 -3.14 7.87 8.92
N ILE A 178 -4.10 8.33 8.13
CA ILE A 178 -5.42 7.72 8.00
C ILE A 178 -5.67 7.33 6.54
N ALA A 179 -6.11 6.10 6.30
CA ALA A 179 -6.41 5.61 4.96
C ALA A 179 -7.70 4.77 4.96
N PRO A 180 -8.44 4.69 3.84
CA PRO A 180 -9.61 3.82 3.79
C PRO A 180 -9.21 2.34 3.84
N HIS A 181 -10.11 1.47 4.35
CA HIS A 181 -9.87 0.02 4.35
C HIS A 181 -9.74 -0.56 2.94
N ARG A 182 -10.49 -0.01 1.99
CA ARG A 182 -10.47 -0.44 0.59
C ARG A 182 -9.65 0.53 -0.24
N HIS A 183 -8.94 0.00 -1.24
CA HIS A 183 -8.14 0.80 -2.16
C HIS A 183 -7.04 1.63 -1.47
N SER A 184 -6.39 1.04 -0.48
CA SER A 184 -5.18 1.59 0.15
C SER A 184 -4.28 0.45 0.60
N ALA A 185 -3.01 0.73 0.84
CA ALA A 185 -2.06 -0.29 1.28
C ALA A 185 -2.47 -0.85 2.65
N PRO A 186 -2.72 -2.15 2.79
CA PRO A 186 -2.88 -2.77 4.09
C PRO A 186 -1.55 -2.83 4.84
N GLU A 187 -1.62 -3.02 6.15
CA GLU A 187 -0.44 -3.31 6.96
C GLU A 187 0.16 -4.65 6.49
N THR A 188 1.34 -4.59 5.91
CA THR A 188 2.06 -5.74 5.35
C THR A 188 3.54 -5.68 5.69
N GLY A 189 4.26 -6.79 5.53
CA GLY A 189 5.71 -6.81 5.68
C GLY A 189 6.46 -5.88 4.73
N ALA A 190 5.96 -5.70 3.50
CA ALA A 190 6.54 -4.76 2.53
C ALA A 190 6.38 -3.30 3.02
N LEU A 191 5.20 -2.94 3.52
CA LEU A 191 4.95 -1.63 4.12
C LEU A 191 5.83 -1.42 5.36
N ALA A 192 5.88 -2.38 6.29
CA ALA A 192 6.70 -2.31 7.49
C ALA A 192 8.19 -2.14 7.18
N LYS A 193 8.70 -2.86 6.17
CA LYS A 193 10.09 -2.74 5.72
C LYS A 193 10.40 -1.33 5.20
N THR A 194 9.52 -0.77 4.37
CA THR A 194 9.71 0.58 3.82
C THR A 194 9.53 1.65 4.90
N ALA A 195 8.62 1.45 5.83
CA ALA A 195 8.42 2.33 6.98
C ALA A 195 9.62 2.34 7.94
N SER A 196 10.53 1.34 7.86
CA SER A 196 11.77 1.30 8.66
C SER A 196 11.53 1.49 10.16
N GLY A 197 10.52 0.79 10.71
CA GLY A 197 10.11 0.86 12.11
C GLY A 197 9.06 1.92 12.44
N ALA A 198 8.82 2.89 11.57
CA ALA A 198 7.78 3.90 11.82
C ALA A 198 6.38 3.28 11.99
N LEU A 199 6.12 2.14 11.37
CA LEU A 199 4.86 1.42 11.53
C LEU A 199 4.55 1.03 12.99
N GLU A 200 5.58 0.89 13.81
CA GLU A 200 5.45 0.52 15.22
C GLU A 200 5.20 1.71 16.15
N ARG A 201 5.42 2.94 15.66
CA ARG A 201 5.36 4.17 16.48
C ARG A 201 4.38 5.20 15.93
N GLN A 202 4.18 5.23 14.62
CA GLN A 202 3.28 6.16 13.94
C GLN A 202 1.88 5.55 13.79
N PRO A 203 0.84 6.13 14.40
CA PRO A 203 -0.53 5.65 14.23
C PRO A 203 -0.95 5.60 12.76
N TYR A 204 -1.33 4.40 12.29
CA TYR A 204 -1.87 4.15 10.96
C TYR A 204 -3.29 3.61 11.08
N LEU A 205 -4.28 4.49 10.95
CA LEU A 205 -5.68 4.12 11.10
C LEU A 205 -6.30 3.74 9.76
N ARG A 206 -7.06 2.66 9.77
CA ARG A 206 -7.82 2.19 8.61
C ARG A 206 -9.31 2.46 8.86
N VAL A 207 -9.92 3.29 8.00
CA VAL A 207 -11.32 3.75 8.17
C VAL A 207 -12.23 3.22 7.05
N GLN A 208 -13.52 3.12 7.31
CA GLN A 208 -14.49 2.64 6.32
C GLN A 208 -14.72 3.68 5.21
N ASN A 209 -14.86 4.95 5.58
CA ASN A 209 -15.14 6.04 4.66
C ASN A 209 -14.26 7.24 4.99
N LEU A 210 -13.43 7.65 4.03
CA LEU A 210 -12.50 8.77 4.22
C LEU A 210 -13.23 10.11 4.36
N ALA A 211 -14.24 10.38 3.52
CA ALA A 211 -15.00 11.65 3.56
C ALA A 211 -15.75 11.79 4.88
N ASP A 212 -16.41 10.74 5.37
CA ASP A 212 -17.09 10.76 6.68
C ASP A 212 -16.08 10.97 7.83
N THR A 213 -14.87 10.46 7.68
CA THR A 213 -13.78 10.71 8.65
C THR A 213 -13.31 12.17 8.60
N MET A 214 -13.21 12.76 7.41
CA MET A 214 -12.89 14.17 7.23
C MET A 214 -13.94 15.07 7.90
N GLU A 215 -15.23 14.79 7.72
CA GLU A 215 -16.30 15.55 8.38
C GLU A 215 -16.20 15.45 9.92
N ARG A 216 -15.87 14.27 10.45
CA ARG A 216 -15.62 14.09 11.89
C ARG A 216 -14.41 14.91 12.36
N LEU A 217 -13.33 14.94 11.61
CA LEU A 217 -12.16 15.76 11.92
C LEU A 217 -12.49 17.25 11.94
N LYS A 218 -13.34 17.74 11.02
CA LYS A 218 -13.84 19.13 11.05
C LYS A 218 -14.59 19.42 12.35
N THR A 219 -15.46 18.50 12.79
CA THR A 219 -16.17 18.68 14.08
C THR A 219 -15.23 18.67 15.29
N MET A 220 -14.02 18.09 15.14
CA MET A 220 -12.95 18.12 16.15
C MET A 220 -12.04 19.36 16.04
N GLY A 221 -12.30 20.26 15.09
CA GLY A 221 -11.57 21.53 14.92
C GLY A 221 -10.43 21.50 13.91
N TYR A 222 -10.28 20.42 13.13
CA TYR A 222 -9.29 20.37 12.07
C TYR A 222 -9.72 21.16 10.84
N PHE A 223 -8.78 21.90 10.27
CA PHE A 223 -8.91 22.46 8.93
C PHE A 223 -8.26 21.53 7.91
N ILE A 224 -8.97 21.20 6.84
CA ILE A 224 -8.60 20.15 5.89
C ILE A 224 -8.11 20.76 4.58
N PHE A 225 -6.81 20.59 4.29
CA PHE A 225 -6.19 20.97 3.03
C PHE A 225 -6.08 19.76 2.10
N GLY A 226 -6.71 19.84 0.92
CA GLY A 226 -6.50 18.87 -0.16
C GLY A 226 -5.31 19.27 -1.03
N LEU A 227 -4.29 18.40 -1.13
CA LEU A 227 -3.17 18.64 -2.04
C LEU A 227 -3.58 18.28 -3.47
N ASP A 228 -3.71 19.30 -4.31
CA ASP A 228 -4.09 19.18 -5.71
C ASP A 228 -3.20 20.07 -6.58
N GLY A 229 -2.48 19.47 -7.53
CA GLY A 229 -1.57 20.21 -8.42
C GLY A 229 -2.23 21.26 -9.29
N GLU A 230 -3.55 21.14 -9.52
CA GLU A 230 -4.34 22.08 -10.31
C GLU A 230 -4.97 23.20 -9.48
N ALA A 231 -4.82 23.21 -8.17
CA ALA A 231 -5.34 24.25 -7.31
C ALA A 231 -4.72 25.62 -7.65
N GLU A 232 -5.48 26.68 -7.47
CA GLU A 232 -5.00 28.05 -7.67
C GLU A 232 -4.12 28.51 -6.52
N ALA A 233 -4.56 28.26 -5.27
CA ALA A 233 -3.88 28.67 -4.06
C ALA A 233 -2.65 27.77 -3.77
N THR A 234 -1.59 28.34 -3.20
CA THR A 234 -0.45 27.57 -2.72
C THR A 234 -0.61 27.22 -1.24
N LEU A 235 -0.02 26.08 -0.86
CA LEU A 235 -0.05 25.61 0.52
C LEU A 235 0.58 26.65 1.45
N GLU A 236 1.72 27.22 1.09
CA GLU A 236 2.48 28.17 1.88
C GLU A 236 1.67 29.45 2.16
N ALA A 237 1.02 30.02 1.10
CA ALA A 237 0.21 31.22 1.24
C ALA A 237 -1.00 30.97 2.16
N THR A 238 -1.67 29.83 2.00
CA THR A 238 -2.87 29.51 2.79
C THR A 238 -2.52 29.18 4.24
N LEU A 239 -1.42 28.48 4.47
CA LEU A 239 -0.92 28.16 5.81
C LEU A 239 -0.52 29.41 6.60
N GLY A 240 -0.11 30.49 5.95
CA GLY A 240 0.25 31.75 6.62
C GLY A 240 -0.89 32.33 7.47
N HIS A 241 -2.13 32.00 7.19
CA HIS A 241 -3.32 32.46 7.89
C HIS A 241 -3.93 31.41 8.83
N HIS A 242 -3.42 30.16 8.85
CA HIS A 242 -3.96 29.07 9.66
C HIS A 242 -2.94 28.58 10.70
N LYS A 243 -3.32 28.55 11.98
CA LYS A 243 -2.47 28.10 13.10
C LYS A 243 -3.07 26.95 13.93
N GLY A 244 -4.20 26.43 13.50
CA GLY A 244 -4.93 25.39 14.22
C GLY A 244 -4.57 23.97 13.81
N PRO A 245 -5.31 22.98 14.35
CA PRO A 245 -5.21 21.59 13.95
C PRO A 245 -5.38 21.44 12.45
N THR A 246 -4.50 20.68 11.81
CA THR A 246 -4.40 20.63 10.36
C THR A 246 -4.50 19.19 9.86
N ALA A 247 -5.31 18.94 8.84
CA ALA A 247 -5.32 17.69 8.11
C ALA A 247 -4.89 17.92 6.65
N LEU A 248 -3.89 17.17 6.19
CA LEU A 248 -3.44 17.19 4.79
C LEU A 248 -3.99 15.95 4.09
N VAL A 249 -4.69 16.13 2.98
CA VAL A 249 -5.22 15.04 2.15
C VAL A 249 -4.37 14.89 0.91
N LEU A 250 -3.87 13.68 0.69
CA LEU A 250 -3.06 13.31 -0.48
C LEU A 250 -3.83 12.31 -1.34
N GLY A 251 -3.89 12.56 -2.63
CA GLY A 251 -4.52 11.69 -3.62
C GLY A 251 -3.60 10.60 -4.16
N ALA A 252 -4.20 9.68 -4.93
CA ALA A 252 -3.47 8.66 -5.66
C ALA A 252 -2.59 9.29 -6.75
N GLU A 253 -1.48 8.62 -7.08
CA GLU A 253 -0.65 8.99 -8.21
C GLU A 253 -1.45 8.90 -9.53
N GLY A 254 -1.39 9.94 -10.34
CA GLY A 254 -2.13 10.11 -11.58
C GLY A 254 -3.54 10.70 -11.37
N PRO A 255 -4.51 9.96 -10.82
CA PRO A 255 -5.88 10.47 -10.66
C PRO A 255 -6.05 11.60 -9.64
N GLY A 256 -5.12 11.75 -8.68
CA GLY A 256 -5.23 12.73 -7.61
C GLY A 256 -6.33 12.41 -6.59
N LEU A 257 -6.96 13.44 -6.06
CA LEU A 257 -8.07 13.36 -5.12
C LEU A 257 -9.38 13.07 -5.85
N ARG A 258 -10.25 12.24 -5.26
CA ARG A 258 -11.62 12.04 -5.76
C ARG A 258 -12.48 13.27 -5.54
N ASP A 259 -13.49 13.47 -6.40
CA ASP A 259 -14.40 14.64 -6.32
C ASP A 259 -15.00 14.80 -4.92
N ARG A 260 -15.60 13.74 -4.35
CA ARG A 260 -16.14 13.79 -2.99
C ARG A 260 -15.08 14.16 -1.93
N THR A 261 -13.84 13.77 -2.12
CA THR A 261 -12.75 14.13 -1.21
C THR A 261 -12.40 15.61 -1.38
N LYS A 262 -12.32 16.10 -2.63
CA LYS A 262 -12.12 17.53 -2.93
C LYS A 262 -13.23 18.39 -2.33
N ASP A 263 -14.50 18.02 -2.54
CA ASP A 263 -15.67 18.72 -2.02
C ASP A 263 -15.71 18.76 -0.48
N THR A 264 -15.08 17.78 0.17
CA THR A 264 -15.04 17.71 1.64
C THR A 264 -13.86 18.52 2.21
N CYS A 265 -12.85 18.91 1.43
CA CYS A 265 -11.77 19.76 1.88
C CYS A 265 -12.26 21.19 2.19
N ASP A 266 -11.63 21.86 3.16
CA ASP A 266 -11.89 23.27 3.42
C ASP A 266 -11.15 24.16 2.42
N ALA A 267 -10.00 23.70 1.90
CA ALA A 267 -9.28 24.34 0.82
C ALA A 267 -8.53 23.31 -0.03
N LEU A 268 -8.48 23.54 -1.33
CA LEU A 268 -7.58 22.86 -2.25
C LEU A 268 -6.35 23.75 -2.46
N VAL A 269 -5.17 23.15 -2.31
CA VAL A 269 -3.89 23.86 -2.38
C VAL A 269 -2.86 23.04 -3.15
N LYS A 270 -1.94 23.72 -3.80
CA LYS A 270 -0.79 23.09 -4.46
C LYS A 270 0.51 23.42 -3.72
N ILE A 271 1.49 22.54 -3.85
CA ILE A 271 2.87 22.81 -3.47
C ILE A 271 3.48 23.68 -4.58
N SER A 272 4.11 24.79 -4.20
CA SER A 272 4.77 25.69 -5.16
C SER A 272 5.87 24.97 -5.93
N ALA A 273 5.83 25.05 -7.25
CA ALA A 273 6.84 24.46 -8.12
C ALA A 273 7.51 25.57 -8.97
N ALA A 274 8.83 25.45 -9.19
CA ALA A 274 9.59 26.42 -9.96
C ALA A 274 9.39 26.32 -11.48
N GLY A 275 8.76 25.26 -11.98
CA GLY A 275 8.56 25.00 -13.41
C GLY A 275 7.15 24.54 -13.76
N GLY A 276 6.88 24.39 -15.06
CA GLY A 276 5.57 23.97 -15.58
C GLY A 276 5.23 22.48 -15.33
N PHE A 277 6.20 21.64 -14.91
CA PHE A 277 5.98 20.26 -14.52
C PHE A 277 5.82 20.18 -13.00
N GLY A 278 4.60 19.95 -12.55
CA GLY A 278 4.21 20.10 -11.14
C GLY A 278 3.77 18.82 -10.44
N SER A 279 4.17 17.61 -10.93
CA SER A 279 3.79 16.36 -10.27
C SER A 279 4.93 15.85 -9.37
N LEU A 280 4.69 15.81 -8.06
CA LEU A 280 5.55 15.13 -7.09
C LEU A 280 5.02 13.71 -6.83
N ASN A 281 5.93 12.75 -6.62
CA ASN A 281 5.54 11.49 -6.01
C ASN A 281 4.79 11.77 -4.68
N VAL A 282 3.75 10.99 -4.39
CA VAL A 282 2.86 11.23 -3.24
C VAL A 282 3.60 11.24 -1.90
N SER A 283 4.64 10.43 -1.73
CA SER A 283 5.42 10.42 -0.49
C SER A 283 6.29 11.67 -0.34
N ASN A 284 6.81 12.22 -1.44
CA ASN A 284 7.54 13.48 -1.45
C ASN A 284 6.58 14.65 -1.17
N ALA A 285 5.39 14.65 -1.77
CA ALA A 285 4.35 15.63 -1.48
C ALA A 285 3.93 15.62 -0.01
N ALA A 286 3.81 14.43 0.59
CA ALA A 286 3.55 14.28 2.02
C ALA A 286 4.67 14.88 2.89
N ALA A 287 5.93 14.61 2.57
CA ALA A 287 7.07 15.13 3.33
C ALA A 287 7.16 16.67 3.24
N VAL A 288 6.99 17.23 2.04
CA VAL A 288 7.00 18.69 1.83
C VAL A 288 5.81 19.34 2.54
N GLY A 289 4.61 18.77 2.41
CA GLY A 289 3.42 19.27 3.10
C GLY A 289 3.55 19.23 4.62
N LEU A 290 4.07 18.14 5.18
CA LEU A 290 4.34 18.03 6.61
C LEU A 290 5.36 19.08 7.07
N TYR A 291 6.49 19.22 6.36
CA TYR A 291 7.49 20.23 6.66
C TYR A 291 6.87 21.63 6.66
N ALA A 292 6.09 21.97 5.62
CA ALA A 292 5.44 23.28 5.53
C ALA A 292 4.47 23.54 6.68
N VAL A 293 3.79 22.52 7.21
CA VAL A 293 2.83 22.68 8.33
C VAL A 293 3.55 22.72 9.68
N THR A 294 4.60 21.93 9.88
CA THR A 294 5.22 21.76 11.22
C THR A 294 6.40 22.69 11.50
N CYS A 295 7.07 23.20 10.44
CA CYS A 295 8.27 24.03 10.57
C CYS A 295 8.01 25.54 10.28
N ARG A 296 6.80 26.02 10.56
CA ARG A 296 6.40 27.44 10.39
C ARG A 296 6.38 28.24 11.69
#